data_2bccbc87857071281eb30c59710a01be
#
_entry.id   2bccbc87857071281eb30c59710a01be
#
_cell.length_a   1.000
_cell.length_b   1.000
_cell.length_c   1.000
_cell.angle_alpha   90.00
_cell.angle_beta   90.00
_cell.angle_gamma   90.00
#
_symmetry.space_group_name_H-M   'P 1'
#
loop_
_entity.id
_entity.type
_entity.pdbx_description
1 polymer ?
#
loop_
_entity_poly.entity_id
_entity_poly.type
_entity_poly.pdbx_seq_one_letter_code
_entity_poly.pdbx_strand_id
1 'polypeptide(L)'
;MSQPNLRVVEGTSVDKTKALDAALSQIERAFGKGSIMRLKGKQAVVEIETIPTGSLGLDIALGVGGLPRGRVVEIYGPESSGKTTLTLHVVAEAQKRGGTCAFVDAEHALDPIYARKLGVNLDDLLISQPDTGEQALEIADTLIRSGAIDVLVVDSVAALTPRAEIEGEMGDVQPGLQARLMSQALRKLTASISRSNFMVIFINQIRMKIGIMYGSPETTTGGNALKFYASVRLDIRRIGAIKDRDEVIGNQTRVKVVKNKVAPPFKQVEFDIMYGEGISKAGELIDLGVKAGVVEKSGAWFSFDSQRLGQGRENAKAFLKQNPDMAERIEQAIRENAGLIAERILENGGDDEESAADG
;
A
#
# COMPACT_ATOMS: atom_id res chain seq x y z
N MET A 1 9.16 -59.10 32.04
CA MET A 1 9.59 -57.81 31.42
C MET A 1 8.57 -56.77 31.85
N SER A 2 8.96 -55.91 32.79
CA SER A 2 8.10 -54.90 33.41
C SER A 2 8.11 -53.64 32.52
N GLN A 3 6.92 -53.18 32.09
CA GLN A 3 6.78 -51.93 31.33
C GLN A 3 7.02 -50.75 32.26
N PRO A 4 7.79 -49.71 31.84
CA PRO A 4 7.97 -48.52 32.64
C PRO A 4 6.68 -47.68 32.63
N ASN A 5 6.08 -47.51 33.84
CA ASN A 5 5.01 -46.57 34.06
C ASN A 5 5.50 -45.13 33.89
N LEU A 6 5.14 -44.49 32.78
CA LEU A 6 5.28 -43.07 32.59
C LEU A 6 4.28 -42.33 33.50
N ARG A 7 4.76 -41.84 34.65
CA ARG A 7 4.03 -40.89 35.49
C ARG A 7 4.07 -39.52 34.82
N VAL A 8 2.91 -39.04 34.39
CA VAL A 8 2.72 -37.63 34.04
C VAL A 8 2.81 -36.84 35.35
N VAL A 9 3.89 -36.12 35.55
CA VAL A 9 4.04 -35.15 36.66
C VAL A 9 3.20 -33.93 36.28
N GLU A 10 2.03 -33.81 36.86
CA GLU A 10 1.26 -32.57 36.83
C GLU A 10 2.02 -31.51 37.66
N GLY A 11 2.87 -30.74 36.98
CA GLY A 11 3.52 -29.57 37.59
C GLY A 11 2.46 -28.56 38.02
N THR A 12 2.49 -28.16 39.28
CA THR A 12 1.61 -27.11 39.79
C THR A 12 1.77 -25.81 39.00
N SER A 13 0.71 -24.98 38.89
CA SER A 13 0.72 -23.73 38.16
C SER A 13 1.85 -22.77 38.61
N VAL A 14 2.25 -22.87 39.86
CA VAL A 14 3.34 -22.12 40.48
C VAL A 14 4.72 -22.54 39.93
N ASP A 15 4.93 -23.82 39.67
CA ASP A 15 6.21 -24.32 39.10
C ASP A 15 6.36 -23.90 37.63
N LYS A 16 5.27 -23.89 36.86
CA LYS A 16 5.26 -23.41 35.47
C LYS A 16 5.58 -21.91 35.39
N THR A 17 5.05 -21.11 36.30
CA THR A 17 5.33 -19.66 36.34
C THR A 17 6.79 -19.38 36.65
N LYS A 18 7.36 -20.04 37.65
CA LYS A 18 8.79 -19.90 38.01
C LYS A 18 9.71 -20.36 36.87
N ALA A 19 9.38 -21.46 36.22
CA ALA A 19 10.15 -21.96 35.08
C ALA A 19 10.10 -20.98 33.89
N LEU A 20 8.94 -20.37 33.63
CA LEU A 20 8.76 -19.36 32.61
C LEU A 20 9.56 -18.08 32.91
N ASP A 21 9.52 -17.58 34.16
CA ASP A 21 10.25 -16.38 34.57
C ASP A 21 11.78 -16.61 34.50
N ALA A 22 12.25 -17.81 34.84
CA ALA A 22 13.65 -18.20 34.67
C ALA A 22 14.05 -18.22 33.18
N ALA A 23 13.21 -18.76 32.30
CA ALA A 23 13.46 -18.78 30.86
C ALA A 23 13.47 -17.36 30.26
N LEU A 24 12.54 -16.48 30.67
CA LEU A 24 12.49 -15.09 30.25
C LEU A 24 13.77 -14.35 30.66
N SER A 25 14.22 -14.53 31.93
CA SER A 25 15.45 -13.94 32.42
C SER A 25 16.70 -14.43 31.66
N GLN A 26 16.73 -15.72 31.30
CA GLN A 26 17.82 -16.28 30.49
C GLN A 26 17.84 -15.70 29.08
N ILE A 27 16.67 -15.54 28.43
CA ILE A 27 16.53 -14.93 27.10
C ILE A 27 17.01 -13.47 27.14
N GLU A 28 16.57 -12.69 28.13
CA GLU A 28 16.99 -11.29 28.27
C GLU A 28 18.50 -11.12 28.52
N ARG A 29 19.12 -12.05 29.25
CA ARG A 29 20.59 -12.06 29.45
C ARG A 29 21.36 -12.41 28.17
N ALA A 30 20.82 -13.36 27.39
CA ALA A 30 21.50 -13.83 26.19
C ALA A 30 21.31 -12.88 24.99
N PHE A 31 20.14 -12.25 24.86
CA PHE A 31 19.75 -11.50 23.68
C PHE A 31 19.44 -10.01 23.93
N GLY A 32 19.54 -9.57 25.19
CA GLY A 32 19.28 -8.19 25.61
C GLY A 32 17.84 -7.95 26.08
N LYS A 33 17.65 -6.85 26.83
CA LYS A 33 16.33 -6.42 27.32
C LYS A 33 15.40 -6.12 26.14
N GLY A 34 14.16 -6.60 26.22
CA GLY A 34 13.15 -6.40 25.18
C GLY A 34 13.17 -7.44 24.05
N SER A 35 14.09 -8.45 24.11
CA SER A 35 14.10 -9.57 23.17
C SER A 35 12.86 -10.45 23.26
N ILE A 36 12.19 -10.42 24.41
CA ILE A 36 10.89 -11.04 24.65
C ILE A 36 10.04 -10.12 25.51
N MET A 37 8.75 -9.99 25.17
CA MET A 37 7.82 -9.15 25.92
C MET A 37 6.44 -9.79 26.03
N ARG A 38 5.73 -9.48 27.12
CA ARG A 38 4.32 -9.87 27.28
C ARG A 38 3.43 -8.72 26.75
N LEU A 39 2.61 -9.01 25.77
CA LEU A 39 1.59 -8.07 25.29
C LEU A 39 0.44 -7.99 26.32
N LYS A 40 0.59 -7.18 27.35
CA LYS A 40 -0.43 -6.95 28.38
C LYS A 40 -0.78 -5.45 28.48
N GLY A 41 -2.08 -5.13 28.56
CA GLY A 41 -2.58 -3.79 28.84
C GLY A 41 -2.51 -2.81 27.66
N LYS A 42 -2.55 -1.50 27.97
CA LYS A 42 -2.56 -0.41 26.98
C LYS A 42 -1.34 -0.37 26.03
N GLN A 43 -0.23 -1.02 26.39
CA GLN A 43 0.97 -1.15 25.54
C GLN A 43 0.78 -2.14 24.37
N ALA A 44 -0.31 -2.93 24.35
CA ALA A 44 -0.61 -3.85 23.26
C ALA A 44 -1.14 -3.16 22.01
N VAL A 45 -1.60 -1.93 22.10
CA VAL A 45 -2.02 -1.10 20.95
C VAL A 45 -0.84 -0.21 20.59
N VAL A 46 0.08 -0.73 19.81
CA VAL A 46 1.10 0.11 19.15
C VAL A 46 0.37 0.93 18.10
N GLU A 47 0.28 2.23 18.30
CA GLU A 47 -0.23 3.16 17.30
C GLU A 47 0.67 3.05 16.06
N ILE A 48 0.08 2.63 14.94
CA ILE A 48 0.82 2.42 13.70
C ILE A 48 0.92 3.76 13.00
N GLU A 49 2.12 4.30 12.91
CA GLU A 49 2.36 5.48 12.09
C GLU A 49 2.09 5.16 10.62
N THR A 50 1.41 6.08 9.93
CA THR A 50 1.01 5.90 8.54
C THR A 50 1.33 7.13 7.69
N ILE A 51 1.47 6.89 6.38
CA ILE A 51 1.57 7.93 5.37
C ILE A 51 0.29 7.86 4.51
N PRO A 52 -0.46 8.97 4.35
CA PRO A 52 -1.63 9.01 3.51
C PRO A 52 -1.29 8.67 2.06
N THR A 53 -2.26 8.12 1.36
CA THR A 53 -2.10 7.72 -0.04
C THR A 53 -2.39 8.84 -1.03
N GLY A 54 -2.96 9.95 -0.55
CA GLY A 54 -3.52 11.01 -1.40
C GLY A 54 -4.98 10.74 -1.81
N SER A 55 -5.49 9.52 -1.55
CA SER A 55 -6.90 9.13 -1.70
C SER A 55 -7.51 8.91 -0.32
N LEU A 56 -8.51 9.73 0.04
CA LEU A 56 -9.21 9.62 1.32
C LEU A 56 -9.93 8.27 1.43
N GLY A 57 -10.54 7.81 0.33
CA GLY A 57 -11.23 6.53 0.29
C GLY A 57 -10.28 5.35 0.54
N LEU A 58 -9.08 5.39 -0.05
CA LEU A 58 -8.09 4.34 0.17
C LEU A 58 -7.53 4.37 1.59
N ASP A 59 -7.30 5.56 2.15
CA ASP A 59 -6.85 5.72 3.54
C ASP A 59 -7.86 5.12 4.54
N ILE A 60 -9.17 5.33 4.31
CA ILE A 60 -10.26 4.71 5.08
C ILE A 60 -10.29 3.18 4.87
N ALA A 61 -10.16 2.73 3.63
CA ALA A 61 -10.15 1.30 3.32
C ALA A 61 -8.98 0.55 3.95
N LEU A 62 -7.83 1.18 4.07
CA LEU A 62 -6.65 0.66 4.77
C LEU A 62 -6.87 0.50 6.28
N GLY A 63 -7.86 1.19 6.86
CA GLY A 63 -8.30 1.03 8.24
C GLY A 63 -7.42 1.68 9.31
N VAL A 64 -6.26 2.20 8.92
CA VAL A 64 -5.29 2.90 9.80
C VAL A 64 -4.96 4.31 9.31
N GLY A 65 -5.69 4.80 8.30
CA GLY A 65 -5.55 6.17 7.80
C GLY A 65 -4.40 6.39 6.81
N GLY A 66 -3.89 5.33 6.20
CA GLY A 66 -2.83 5.39 5.20
C GLY A 66 -1.99 4.12 5.12
N LEU A 67 -0.87 4.16 4.39
CA LEU A 67 0.08 3.06 4.31
C LEU A 67 0.95 3.00 5.56
N PRO A 68 1.15 1.80 6.15
CA PRO A 68 1.87 1.65 7.42
C PRO A 68 3.38 1.85 7.26
N ARG A 69 3.99 2.65 8.12
CA ARG A 69 5.45 2.78 8.24
C ARG A 69 6.07 1.50 8.81
N GLY A 70 7.36 1.31 8.59
CA GLY A 70 8.08 0.10 9.03
C GLY A 70 7.68 -1.17 8.29
N ARG A 71 7.08 -1.05 7.10
CA ARG A 71 6.51 -2.16 6.34
C ARG A 71 6.87 -2.13 4.86
N VAL A 72 6.74 -3.31 4.26
CA VAL A 72 6.79 -3.49 2.80
C VAL A 72 5.38 -3.42 2.26
N VAL A 73 5.18 -2.61 1.22
CA VAL A 73 3.94 -2.44 0.47
C VAL A 73 4.17 -2.88 -0.97
N GLU A 74 3.24 -3.60 -1.56
CA GLU A 74 3.23 -3.91 -2.99
C GLU A 74 2.00 -3.24 -3.64
N ILE A 75 2.24 -2.46 -4.69
CA ILE A 75 1.19 -1.88 -5.56
C ILE A 75 1.35 -2.52 -6.94
N TYR A 76 0.35 -3.26 -7.39
CA TYR A 76 0.44 -3.97 -8.66
C TYR A 76 -0.83 -3.83 -9.48
N GLY A 77 -0.71 -4.00 -10.78
CA GLY A 77 -1.81 -3.89 -11.72
C GLY A 77 -1.34 -3.88 -13.17
N PRO A 78 -2.28 -3.81 -14.12
CA PRO A 78 -1.96 -3.67 -15.54
C PRO A 78 -1.17 -2.40 -15.83
N GLU A 79 -0.61 -2.32 -17.02
CA GLU A 79 0.00 -1.08 -17.51
C GLU A 79 -1.05 0.05 -17.56
N SER A 80 -0.59 1.29 -17.34
CA SER A 80 -1.45 2.50 -17.34
C SER A 80 -2.63 2.46 -16.35
N SER A 81 -2.56 1.64 -15.29
CA SER A 81 -3.60 1.56 -14.26
C SER A 81 -3.50 2.64 -13.18
N GLY A 82 -2.41 3.43 -13.15
CA GLY A 82 -2.18 4.50 -12.17
C GLY A 82 -1.26 4.13 -11.00
N LYS A 83 -0.48 3.02 -11.11
CA LYS A 83 0.47 2.60 -10.05
C LYS A 83 1.45 3.69 -9.64
N THR A 84 2.19 4.22 -10.61
CA THR A 84 3.18 5.28 -10.39
C THR A 84 2.51 6.57 -9.92
N THR A 85 1.33 6.92 -10.45
CA THR A 85 0.55 8.07 -9.99
C THR A 85 0.19 7.97 -8.51
N LEU A 86 -0.38 6.85 -8.07
CA LEU A 86 -0.71 6.61 -6.67
C LEU A 86 0.54 6.70 -5.79
N THR A 87 1.64 6.09 -6.23
CA THR A 87 2.90 6.09 -5.49
C THR A 87 3.51 7.50 -5.36
N LEU A 88 3.45 8.30 -6.43
CA LEU A 88 3.90 9.70 -6.38
C LEU A 88 3.05 10.56 -5.44
N HIS A 89 1.74 10.31 -5.33
CA HIS A 89 0.93 10.96 -4.30
C HIS A 89 1.37 10.56 -2.89
N VAL A 90 1.71 9.29 -2.64
CA VAL A 90 2.26 8.86 -1.34
C VAL A 90 3.57 9.59 -1.04
N VAL A 91 4.46 9.73 -2.03
CA VAL A 91 5.71 10.49 -1.89
C VAL A 91 5.42 11.95 -1.53
N ALA A 92 4.50 12.59 -2.26
CA ALA A 92 4.11 13.98 -1.99
C ALA A 92 3.52 14.16 -0.57
N GLU A 93 2.67 13.23 -0.11
CA GLU A 93 2.11 13.26 1.24
C GLU A 93 3.18 13.03 2.33
N ALA A 94 4.18 12.17 2.06
CA ALA A 94 5.32 11.98 2.95
C ALA A 94 6.16 13.27 3.07
N GLN A 95 6.49 13.89 1.95
CA GLN A 95 7.27 15.13 1.91
C GLN A 95 6.55 16.31 2.59
N LYS A 96 5.23 16.44 2.44
CA LYS A 96 4.41 17.45 3.17
C LYS A 96 4.53 17.33 4.68
N ARG A 97 4.84 16.13 5.18
CA ARG A 97 5.06 15.85 6.62
C ARG A 97 6.54 15.94 7.02
N GLY A 98 7.39 16.45 6.15
CA GLY A 98 8.84 16.58 6.37
C GLY A 98 9.61 15.28 6.16
N GLY A 99 9.00 14.26 5.56
CA GLY A 99 9.64 12.97 5.30
C GLY A 99 10.60 13.01 4.12
N THR A 100 11.75 12.35 4.25
CA THR A 100 12.72 12.17 3.17
C THR A 100 12.35 10.98 2.31
N CYS A 101 12.29 11.18 0.99
CA CYS A 101 11.85 10.17 0.04
C CYS A 101 12.95 9.84 -0.97
N ALA A 102 13.03 8.56 -1.35
CA ALA A 102 13.89 8.08 -2.43
C ALA A 102 13.08 7.27 -3.46
N PHE A 103 13.46 7.37 -4.72
CA PHE A 103 12.83 6.71 -5.84
C PHE A 103 13.90 5.96 -6.66
N VAL A 104 13.81 4.65 -6.68
CA VAL A 104 14.63 3.79 -7.54
C VAL A 104 13.83 3.50 -8.82
N ASP A 105 14.18 4.24 -9.88
CA ASP A 105 13.54 4.18 -11.19
C ASP A 105 14.28 3.18 -12.07
N ALA A 106 13.91 1.90 -11.93
CA ALA A 106 14.50 0.83 -12.73
C ALA A 106 13.90 0.74 -14.16
N GLU A 107 12.77 1.40 -14.41
CA GLU A 107 12.18 1.50 -15.76
C GLU A 107 12.72 2.71 -16.54
N HIS A 108 13.45 3.63 -15.91
CA HIS A 108 13.94 4.90 -16.50
C HIS A 108 12.80 5.74 -17.10
N ALA A 109 11.63 5.72 -16.47
CA ALA A 109 10.39 6.29 -17.02
C ALA A 109 9.74 7.36 -16.13
N LEU A 110 10.39 7.77 -15.05
CA LEU A 110 9.88 8.83 -14.18
C LEU A 110 9.83 10.16 -14.92
N ASP A 111 8.64 10.74 -15.05
CA ASP A 111 8.44 12.10 -15.57
C ASP A 111 8.51 13.13 -14.43
N PRO A 112 9.58 13.96 -14.35
CA PRO A 112 9.71 14.95 -13.29
C PRO A 112 8.65 16.05 -13.36
N ILE A 113 8.17 16.39 -14.57
CA ILE A 113 7.14 17.42 -14.74
C ILE A 113 5.81 16.92 -14.16
N TYR A 114 5.48 15.67 -14.45
CA TYR A 114 4.29 15.04 -13.89
C TYR A 114 4.39 14.87 -12.36
N ALA A 115 5.51 14.39 -11.85
CA ALA A 115 5.73 14.27 -10.41
C ALA A 115 5.54 15.61 -9.67
N ARG A 116 6.08 16.71 -10.22
CA ARG A 116 5.90 18.07 -9.67
C ARG A 116 4.42 18.48 -9.66
N LYS A 117 3.67 18.18 -10.72
CA LYS A 117 2.22 18.47 -10.78
C LYS A 117 1.42 17.72 -9.72
N LEU A 118 1.86 16.52 -9.33
CA LEU A 118 1.26 15.75 -8.24
C LEU A 118 1.65 16.23 -6.84
N GLY A 119 2.50 17.26 -6.76
CA GLY A 119 2.93 17.87 -5.51
C GLY A 119 4.23 17.32 -4.94
N VAL A 120 4.98 16.52 -5.71
CA VAL A 120 6.32 16.06 -5.30
C VAL A 120 7.30 17.21 -5.38
N ASN A 121 8.02 17.46 -4.29
CA ASN A 121 9.18 18.35 -4.27
C ASN A 121 10.38 17.60 -4.85
N LEU A 122 10.79 17.96 -6.06
CA LEU A 122 11.88 17.30 -6.78
C LEU A 122 13.26 17.64 -6.21
N ASP A 123 13.39 18.81 -5.57
CA ASP A 123 14.68 19.26 -5.01
C ASP A 123 15.07 18.40 -3.78
N ASP A 124 14.08 17.83 -3.08
CA ASP A 124 14.26 16.95 -1.91
C ASP A 124 14.06 15.46 -2.24
N LEU A 125 13.78 15.10 -3.50
CA LEU A 125 13.60 13.73 -3.92
C LEU A 125 14.93 13.11 -4.36
N LEU A 126 15.37 12.05 -3.68
CA LEU A 126 16.51 11.26 -4.11
C LEU A 126 16.09 10.30 -5.23
N ILE A 127 16.75 10.37 -6.39
CA ILE A 127 16.46 9.51 -7.54
C ILE A 127 17.70 8.68 -7.87
N SER A 128 17.48 7.37 -8.10
CA SER A 128 18.51 6.45 -8.60
C SER A 128 17.96 5.67 -9.78
N GLN A 129 18.77 5.52 -10.81
CA GLN A 129 18.46 4.78 -12.04
C GLN A 129 19.51 3.67 -12.24
N PRO A 130 19.34 2.52 -11.57
CA PRO A 130 20.29 1.43 -11.61
C PRO A 130 20.20 0.61 -12.89
N ASP A 131 21.34 0.08 -13.36
CA ASP A 131 21.42 -0.75 -14.54
C ASP A 131 21.02 -2.21 -14.28
N THR A 132 21.16 -2.70 -13.03
CA THR A 132 20.87 -4.09 -12.64
C THR A 132 19.99 -4.19 -11.42
N GLY A 133 19.27 -5.30 -11.28
CA GLY A 133 18.45 -5.57 -10.10
C GLY A 133 19.26 -5.66 -8.81
N GLU A 134 20.49 -6.21 -8.87
CA GLU A 134 21.40 -6.26 -7.71
C GLU A 134 21.77 -4.84 -7.26
N GLN A 135 22.15 -3.97 -8.20
CA GLN A 135 22.48 -2.58 -7.89
C GLN A 135 21.30 -1.84 -7.27
N ALA A 136 20.10 -1.99 -7.83
CA ALA A 136 18.88 -1.40 -7.28
C ALA A 136 18.64 -1.80 -5.82
N LEU A 137 18.78 -3.10 -5.53
CA LEU A 137 18.49 -3.66 -4.21
C LEU A 137 19.62 -3.37 -3.19
N GLU A 138 20.86 -3.22 -3.63
CA GLU A 138 21.98 -2.77 -2.78
C GLU A 138 21.87 -1.28 -2.42
N ILE A 139 21.44 -0.44 -3.37
CA ILE A 139 21.12 0.96 -3.09
C ILE A 139 19.97 1.03 -2.07
N ALA A 140 18.92 0.26 -2.29
CA ALA A 140 17.79 0.16 -1.35
C ALA A 140 18.26 -0.26 0.06
N ASP A 141 19.09 -1.31 0.18
CA ASP A 141 19.63 -1.78 1.47
C ASP A 141 20.45 -0.70 2.18
N THR A 142 21.29 0.02 1.42
CA THR A 142 22.13 1.10 1.96
C THR A 142 21.28 2.24 2.50
N LEU A 143 20.28 2.68 1.74
CA LEU A 143 19.36 3.72 2.14
C LEU A 143 18.55 3.34 3.37
N ILE A 144 18.03 2.12 3.43
CA ILE A 144 17.27 1.59 4.57
C ILE A 144 18.14 1.55 5.83
N ARG A 145 19.39 1.09 5.72
CA ARG A 145 20.30 1.01 6.87
C ARG A 145 20.78 2.35 7.38
N SER A 146 20.76 3.38 6.54
CA SER A 146 21.11 4.74 6.99
C SER A 146 20.13 5.29 8.02
N GLY A 147 18.86 4.84 8.00
CA GLY A 147 17.80 5.35 8.87
C GLY A 147 17.37 6.80 8.56
N ALA A 148 17.88 7.38 7.48
CA ALA A 148 17.67 8.78 7.13
C ALA A 148 16.51 9.01 6.15
N ILE A 149 15.85 7.93 5.70
CA ILE A 149 14.79 7.97 4.70
C ILE A 149 13.49 7.45 5.30
N ASP A 150 12.37 8.05 4.93
CA ASP A 150 11.04 7.65 5.38
C ASP A 150 10.32 6.75 4.38
N VAL A 151 10.47 7.02 3.09
CA VAL A 151 9.85 6.27 2.00
C VAL A 151 10.85 5.95 0.92
N LEU A 152 10.90 4.69 0.51
CA LEU A 152 11.59 4.23 -0.69
C LEU A 152 10.57 3.66 -1.66
N VAL A 153 10.63 4.10 -2.90
CA VAL A 153 9.88 3.51 -4.01
C VAL A 153 10.84 2.74 -4.90
N VAL A 154 10.43 1.56 -5.36
CA VAL A 154 11.11 0.78 -6.41
C VAL A 154 10.13 0.58 -7.55
N ASP A 155 10.37 1.24 -8.67
CA ASP A 155 9.53 1.20 -9.87
C ASP A 155 10.35 0.67 -11.08
N SER A 156 10.12 -0.53 -11.55
CA SER A 156 9.27 -1.58 -10.99
C SER A 156 10.05 -2.87 -10.74
N VAL A 157 9.46 -3.80 -9.98
CA VAL A 157 10.04 -5.14 -9.79
C VAL A 157 10.27 -5.85 -11.12
N ALA A 158 9.41 -5.61 -12.13
CA ALA A 158 9.53 -6.22 -13.45
C ALA A 158 10.82 -5.82 -14.17
N ALA A 159 11.35 -4.63 -13.90
CA ALA A 159 12.57 -4.08 -14.49
C ALA A 159 13.85 -4.44 -13.72
N LEU A 160 13.74 -5.09 -12.56
CA LEU A 160 14.91 -5.57 -11.80
C LEU A 160 15.54 -6.78 -12.46
N THR A 161 16.24 -6.53 -13.56
CA THR A 161 16.93 -7.59 -14.33
C THR A 161 18.20 -8.01 -13.61
N PRO A 162 18.39 -9.30 -13.28
CA PRO A 162 19.62 -9.80 -12.70
C PRO A 162 20.82 -9.58 -13.63
N ARG A 163 21.98 -9.23 -13.03
CA ARG A 163 23.22 -9.01 -13.79
C ARG A 163 23.58 -10.17 -14.72
N ALA A 164 23.44 -11.41 -14.23
CA ALA A 164 23.72 -12.59 -15.00
C ALA A 164 22.83 -12.73 -16.26
N GLU A 165 21.63 -12.17 -16.24
CA GLU A 165 20.73 -12.13 -17.39
C GLU A 165 21.16 -11.05 -18.41
N ILE A 166 21.71 -9.92 -17.93
CA ILE A 166 22.22 -8.84 -18.78
C ILE A 166 23.54 -9.24 -19.46
N GLU A 167 24.42 -9.96 -18.75
CA GLU A 167 25.71 -10.42 -19.23
C GLU A 167 25.63 -11.69 -20.09
N GLY A 168 24.46 -12.39 -20.09
CA GLY A 168 24.21 -13.59 -20.88
C GLY A 168 24.01 -13.29 -22.37
N GLU A 169 24.04 -14.30 -23.19
CA GLU A 169 23.75 -14.18 -24.64
C GLU A 169 22.25 -14.05 -24.89
N MET A 170 21.86 -13.35 -25.95
CA MET A 170 20.47 -13.23 -26.36
C MET A 170 19.88 -14.63 -26.66
N GLY A 171 18.86 -15.01 -25.88
CA GLY A 171 18.21 -16.31 -25.98
C GLY A 171 18.55 -17.27 -24.84
N ASP A 172 19.51 -16.96 -24.00
CA ASP A 172 19.80 -17.75 -22.81
C ASP A 172 18.60 -17.71 -21.83
N VAL A 173 18.08 -18.89 -21.54
CA VAL A 173 16.95 -19.02 -20.59
C VAL A 173 17.52 -19.31 -19.21
N GLN A 174 17.43 -18.32 -18.32
CA GLN A 174 17.84 -18.46 -16.94
C GLN A 174 16.63 -18.38 -15.97
N PRO A 175 15.85 -19.45 -15.84
CA PRO A 175 14.59 -19.42 -15.12
C PRO A 175 14.78 -19.14 -13.62
N GLY A 176 14.00 -18.20 -13.11
CA GLY A 176 13.90 -17.93 -11.67
C GLY A 176 14.99 -17.08 -11.05
N LEU A 177 15.93 -16.51 -11.81
CA LEU A 177 16.98 -15.63 -11.27
C LEU A 177 16.37 -14.42 -10.54
N GLN A 178 15.44 -13.71 -11.17
CA GLN A 178 14.76 -12.58 -10.57
C GLN A 178 14.03 -12.97 -9.27
N ALA A 179 13.37 -14.14 -9.25
CA ALA A 179 12.69 -14.62 -8.05
C ALA A 179 13.67 -14.96 -6.91
N ARG A 180 14.86 -15.48 -7.22
CA ARG A 180 15.92 -15.75 -6.25
C ARG A 180 16.49 -14.44 -5.70
N LEU A 181 16.77 -13.47 -6.56
CA LEU A 181 17.24 -12.13 -6.21
C LEU A 181 16.27 -11.45 -5.25
N MET A 182 14.98 -11.39 -5.61
CA MET A 182 13.93 -10.83 -4.77
C MET A 182 13.79 -11.55 -3.42
N SER A 183 13.87 -12.89 -3.41
CA SER A 183 13.80 -13.67 -2.17
C SER A 183 14.98 -13.39 -1.24
N GLN A 184 16.17 -13.23 -1.78
CA GLN A 184 17.37 -12.90 -1.01
C GLN A 184 17.29 -11.47 -0.46
N ALA A 185 16.95 -10.51 -1.31
CA ALA A 185 16.84 -9.11 -0.93
C ALA A 185 15.78 -8.90 0.17
N LEU A 186 14.57 -9.42 -0.01
CA LEU A 186 13.49 -9.23 0.96
C LEU A 186 13.80 -9.85 2.32
N ARG A 187 14.51 -10.99 2.38
CA ARG A 187 14.99 -11.55 3.65
C ARG A 187 15.94 -10.60 4.37
N LYS A 188 16.82 -9.93 3.62
CA LYS A 188 17.80 -8.98 4.18
C LYS A 188 17.13 -7.68 4.59
N LEU A 189 16.29 -7.10 3.74
CA LEU A 189 15.68 -5.80 3.92
C LEU A 189 14.61 -5.77 5.02
N THR A 190 13.80 -6.83 5.16
CA THR A 190 12.62 -6.81 6.04
C THR A 190 12.96 -6.53 7.50
N ALA A 191 14.08 -7.09 8.01
CA ALA A 191 14.51 -6.86 9.38
C ALA A 191 14.92 -5.40 9.62
N SER A 192 15.59 -4.78 8.65
CA SER A 192 16.00 -3.37 8.71
C SER A 192 14.82 -2.44 8.57
N ILE A 193 13.90 -2.70 7.63
CA ILE A 193 12.67 -1.93 7.41
C ILE A 193 11.84 -1.86 8.71
N SER A 194 11.63 -2.99 9.37
CA SER A 194 10.82 -3.05 10.60
C SER A 194 11.42 -2.26 11.76
N ARG A 195 12.76 -2.21 11.87
CA ARG A 195 13.47 -1.52 12.97
C ARG A 195 13.57 -0.01 12.77
N SER A 196 13.66 0.43 11.52
CA SER A 196 13.93 1.82 11.16
C SER A 196 12.67 2.67 10.94
N ASN A 197 11.49 2.10 11.14
CA ASN A 197 10.20 2.75 10.84
C ASN A 197 10.09 3.26 9.39
N PHE A 198 10.75 2.61 8.48
CA PHE A 198 10.93 2.94 7.08
C PHE A 198 9.88 2.21 6.22
N MET A 199 9.28 2.88 5.24
CA MET A 199 8.34 2.25 4.32
C MET A 199 8.98 2.00 2.96
N VAL A 200 8.84 0.78 2.43
CA VAL A 200 9.24 0.44 1.07
C VAL A 200 8.02 0.10 0.25
N ILE A 201 7.85 0.78 -0.89
CA ILE A 201 6.82 0.50 -1.87
C ILE A 201 7.47 -0.15 -3.09
N PHE A 202 7.06 -1.38 -3.40
CA PHE A 202 7.38 -2.04 -4.64
C PHE A 202 6.22 -1.90 -5.62
N ILE A 203 6.47 -1.27 -6.74
CA ILE A 203 5.55 -1.28 -7.88
C ILE A 203 5.79 -2.55 -8.67
N ASN A 204 4.70 -3.25 -9.06
CA ASN A 204 4.81 -4.53 -9.76
C ASN A 204 3.84 -4.63 -10.94
N GLN A 205 4.17 -5.47 -11.89
CA GLN A 205 3.35 -5.73 -13.08
C GLN A 205 2.69 -7.09 -12.98
N ILE A 206 1.54 -7.24 -13.64
CA ILE A 206 0.84 -8.51 -13.77
C ILE A 206 1.41 -9.27 -14.95
N ARG A 207 1.54 -10.58 -14.79
CA ARG A 207 1.86 -11.56 -15.83
C ARG A 207 0.82 -12.66 -15.81
N MET A 208 0.56 -13.24 -16.97
CA MET A 208 -0.36 -14.36 -17.12
C MET A 208 0.42 -15.69 -17.06
N LYS A 209 -0.01 -16.60 -16.21
CA LYS A 209 0.51 -17.95 -16.17
C LYS A 209 -0.15 -18.77 -17.29
N ILE A 210 0.66 -19.45 -18.08
CA ILE A 210 0.19 -20.34 -19.13
C ILE A 210 -0.26 -21.68 -18.53
N GLY A 211 -1.38 -22.25 -19.00
CA GLY A 211 -1.83 -23.60 -18.66
C GLY A 211 -2.59 -23.73 -17.34
N ILE A 212 -3.06 -22.64 -16.74
CA ILE A 212 -3.96 -22.68 -15.57
C ILE A 212 -5.38 -22.85 -16.06
N MET A 213 -5.99 -24.01 -15.73
CA MET A 213 -7.40 -24.30 -16.03
C MET A 213 -8.37 -23.88 -14.91
N TYR A 214 -7.89 -23.76 -13.67
CA TYR A 214 -8.70 -23.39 -12.51
C TYR A 214 -8.00 -22.29 -11.67
N GLY A 215 -8.75 -21.32 -11.16
CA GLY A 215 -8.25 -20.19 -10.38
C GLY A 215 -7.73 -19.05 -11.26
N SER A 216 -7.25 -17.95 -10.63
CA SER A 216 -6.73 -16.79 -11.36
C SER A 216 -5.40 -17.11 -12.06
N PRO A 217 -5.30 -16.92 -13.38
CA PRO A 217 -4.05 -17.07 -14.13
C PRO A 217 -3.07 -15.92 -13.84
N GLU A 218 -3.53 -14.83 -13.24
CA GLU A 218 -2.72 -13.66 -12.98
C GLU A 218 -1.69 -13.90 -11.87
N THR A 219 -0.48 -13.41 -12.07
CA THR A 219 0.59 -13.40 -11.08
C THR A 219 1.43 -12.14 -11.24
N THR A 220 2.14 -11.75 -10.17
CA THR A 220 3.09 -10.65 -10.23
C THR A 220 4.49 -11.14 -10.54
N THR A 221 5.36 -10.28 -11.10
CA THR A 221 6.77 -10.60 -11.40
C THR A 221 7.60 -10.74 -10.11
N GLY A 222 8.82 -11.28 -10.20
CA GLY A 222 9.72 -11.44 -9.05
C GLY A 222 9.38 -12.62 -8.13
N GLY A 223 8.52 -13.54 -8.55
CA GLY A 223 8.16 -14.75 -7.83
C GLY A 223 7.19 -14.50 -6.66
N ASN A 224 7.21 -15.41 -5.66
CA ASN A 224 6.25 -15.36 -4.56
C ASN A 224 6.76 -14.61 -3.31
N ALA A 225 8.05 -14.26 -3.24
CA ALA A 225 8.62 -13.70 -2.02
C ALA A 225 7.91 -12.42 -1.58
N LEU A 226 7.68 -11.48 -2.50
CA LEU A 226 7.02 -10.22 -2.21
C LEU A 226 5.60 -10.42 -1.68
N LYS A 227 4.86 -11.42 -2.18
CA LYS A 227 3.51 -11.76 -1.68
C LYS A 227 3.52 -12.15 -0.20
N PHE A 228 4.59 -12.77 0.29
CA PHE A 228 4.73 -13.14 1.70
C PHE A 228 5.24 -11.98 2.55
N TYR A 229 6.26 -11.27 2.09
CA TYR A 229 6.90 -10.20 2.85
C TYR A 229 6.07 -8.91 2.92
N ALA A 230 5.33 -8.56 1.88
CA ALA A 230 4.46 -7.40 1.90
C ALA A 230 3.42 -7.49 3.03
N SER A 231 3.27 -6.39 3.78
CA SER A 231 2.23 -6.22 4.79
C SER A 231 0.92 -5.71 4.20
N VAL A 232 1.01 -4.91 3.15
CA VAL A 232 -0.12 -4.41 2.38
C VAL A 232 0.12 -4.73 0.91
N ARG A 233 -0.92 -5.20 0.21
CA ARG A 233 -0.91 -5.41 -1.24
C ARG A 233 -2.15 -4.77 -1.85
N LEU A 234 -1.93 -3.91 -2.83
CA LEU A 234 -2.96 -3.15 -3.54
C LEU A 234 -2.99 -3.60 -5.00
N ASP A 235 -4.16 -4.07 -5.44
CA ASP A 235 -4.46 -4.32 -6.86
C ASP A 235 -5.14 -3.07 -7.42
N ILE A 236 -4.49 -2.40 -8.36
CA ILE A 236 -5.00 -1.16 -8.96
C ILE A 236 -5.37 -1.40 -10.43
N ARG A 237 -6.60 -1.03 -10.80
CA ARG A 237 -7.15 -1.27 -12.14
C ARG A 237 -7.90 -0.05 -12.66
N ARG A 238 -7.69 0.25 -13.92
CA ARG A 238 -8.57 1.16 -14.67
C ARG A 238 -9.88 0.45 -14.98
N ILE A 239 -11.00 1.07 -14.62
CA ILE A 239 -12.35 0.52 -14.83
C ILE A 239 -13.18 1.33 -15.84
N GLY A 240 -12.78 2.57 -16.14
CA GLY A 240 -13.47 3.42 -17.09
C GLY A 240 -12.61 4.58 -17.56
N ALA A 241 -13.06 5.26 -18.59
CA ALA A 241 -12.50 6.53 -19.07
C ALA A 241 -13.41 7.67 -18.66
N ILE A 242 -12.83 8.76 -18.16
CA ILE A 242 -13.53 10.00 -17.87
C ILE A 242 -13.40 10.89 -19.12
N LYS A 243 -14.53 11.32 -19.65
CA LYS A 243 -14.57 12.15 -20.85
C LYS A 243 -15.16 13.51 -20.55
N ASP A 244 -14.59 14.53 -21.18
CA ASP A 244 -15.23 15.83 -21.36
C ASP A 244 -15.55 15.97 -22.85
N ARG A 245 -16.85 15.90 -23.20
CA ARG A 245 -17.34 15.76 -24.58
C ARG A 245 -16.71 14.54 -25.26
N ASP A 246 -15.84 14.74 -26.25
CA ASP A 246 -15.19 13.67 -27.02
C ASP A 246 -13.75 13.38 -26.54
N GLU A 247 -13.21 14.19 -25.63
CA GLU A 247 -11.82 14.07 -25.14
C GLU A 247 -11.78 13.23 -23.86
N VAL A 248 -10.84 12.29 -23.78
CA VAL A 248 -10.57 11.53 -22.55
C VAL A 248 -9.65 12.35 -21.66
N ILE A 249 -10.17 12.82 -20.53
CA ILE A 249 -9.48 13.70 -19.58
C ILE A 249 -8.98 12.97 -18.33
N GLY A 250 -9.32 11.71 -18.17
CA GLY A 250 -8.92 10.92 -17.01
C GLY A 250 -9.41 9.49 -17.04
N ASN A 251 -9.13 8.78 -15.99
CA ASN A 251 -9.56 7.40 -15.78
C ASN A 251 -10.25 7.23 -14.44
N GLN A 252 -11.34 6.49 -14.42
CA GLN A 252 -11.89 5.92 -13.21
C GLN A 252 -11.05 4.70 -12.85
N THR A 253 -10.56 4.67 -11.61
CA THR A 253 -9.61 3.68 -11.13
C THR A 253 -10.18 3.00 -9.89
N ARG A 254 -10.03 1.68 -9.84
CA ARG A 254 -10.40 0.83 -8.71
C ARG A 254 -9.15 0.31 -8.03
N VAL A 255 -9.10 0.38 -6.70
CA VAL A 255 -8.05 -0.22 -5.89
C VAL A 255 -8.66 -1.21 -4.91
N LYS A 256 -8.22 -2.48 -4.99
CA LYS A 256 -8.59 -3.54 -4.05
C LYS A 256 -7.44 -3.79 -3.07
N VAL A 257 -7.74 -3.75 -1.77
CA VAL A 257 -6.80 -4.10 -0.70
C VAL A 257 -6.76 -5.61 -0.57
N VAL A 258 -5.89 -6.29 -1.33
CA VAL A 258 -5.85 -7.76 -1.42
C VAL A 258 -5.23 -8.40 -0.18
N LYS A 259 -4.30 -7.70 0.45
CA LYS A 259 -3.65 -8.12 1.70
C LYS A 259 -3.44 -6.93 2.60
N ASN A 260 -3.75 -7.10 3.88
CA ASN A 260 -3.50 -6.10 4.90
C ASN A 260 -3.21 -6.79 6.23
N LYS A 261 -2.04 -6.55 6.82
CA LYS A 261 -1.64 -7.10 8.12
C LYS A 261 -1.93 -6.15 9.30
N VAL A 262 -2.42 -4.94 9.02
CA VAL A 262 -2.68 -3.91 10.04
C VAL A 262 -4.16 -3.62 10.26
N ALA A 263 -5.02 -4.07 9.34
CA ALA A 263 -6.48 -3.99 9.43
C ALA A 263 -7.12 -5.08 8.56
N PRO A 264 -8.46 -5.31 8.62
CA PRO A 264 -9.14 -6.26 7.75
C PRO A 264 -8.94 -5.93 6.27
N PRO A 265 -8.52 -6.92 5.43
CA PRO A 265 -8.33 -6.75 4.00
C PRO A 265 -9.65 -6.81 3.20
N PHE A 266 -9.54 -6.87 1.87
CA PHE A 266 -10.58 -7.09 0.86
C PHE A 266 -11.53 -5.91 0.64
N LYS A 267 -11.24 -4.75 1.22
CA LYS A 267 -11.95 -3.53 0.90
C LYS A 267 -11.55 -3.02 -0.48
N GLN A 268 -12.51 -2.40 -1.17
CA GLN A 268 -12.34 -1.88 -2.52
C GLN A 268 -12.82 -0.44 -2.58
N VAL A 269 -12.05 0.40 -3.25
CA VAL A 269 -12.36 1.82 -3.43
C VAL A 269 -12.19 2.22 -4.89
N GLU A 270 -12.97 3.21 -5.29
CA GLU A 270 -12.90 3.79 -6.62
C GLU A 270 -12.71 5.29 -6.52
N PHE A 271 -11.85 5.82 -7.36
CA PHE A 271 -11.58 7.24 -7.49
C PHE A 271 -11.14 7.60 -8.90
N ASP A 272 -11.23 8.90 -9.21
CA ASP A 272 -10.82 9.43 -10.51
C ASP A 272 -9.34 9.81 -10.48
N ILE A 273 -8.61 9.39 -11.52
CA ILE A 273 -7.27 9.90 -11.84
C ILE A 273 -7.40 10.81 -13.06
N MET A 274 -7.19 12.11 -12.88
CA MET A 274 -7.24 13.11 -13.95
C MET A 274 -5.87 13.25 -14.59
N TYR A 275 -5.83 13.35 -15.91
CA TYR A 275 -4.57 13.52 -16.63
C TYR A 275 -3.92 14.87 -16.29
N GLY A 276 -2.66 14.82 -15.88
CA GLY A 276 -1.90 15.99 -15.48
C GLY A 276 -2.20 16.55 -14.07
N GLU A 277 -3.23 16.05 -13.38
CA GLU A 277 -3.60 16.48 -12.02
C GLU A 277 -3.49 15.33 -10.99
N GLY A 278 -3.57 14.07 -11.42
CA GLY A 278 -3.55 12.90 -10.54
C GLY A 278 -4.90 12.60 -9.90
N ILE A 279 -4.90 12.11 -8.66
CA ILE A 279 -6.10 11.72 -7.92
C ILE A 279 -6.99 12.94 -7.66
N SER A 280 -8.27 12.84 -8.05
CA SER A 280 -9.26 13.91 -7.89
C SER A 280 -9.78 13.99 -6.46
N LYS A 281 -9.08 14.68 -5.57
CA LYS A 281 -9.49 14.85 -4.17
C LYS A 281 -10.89 15.44 -4.05
N ALA A 282 -11.23 16.46 -4.84
CA ALA A 282 -12.56 17.05 -4.84
C ALA A 282 -13.65 16.06 -5.26
N GLY A 283 -13.36 15.17 -6.23
CA GLY A 283 -14.26 14.10 -6.64
C GLY A 283 -14.53 13.11 -5.51
N GLU A 284 -13.46 12.65 -4.83
CA GLU A 284 -13.61 11.75 -3.70
C GLU A 284 -14.42 12.38 -2.55
N LEU A 285 -14.20 13.66 -2.23
CA LEU A 285 -14.93 14.36 -1.17
C LEU A 285 -16.44 14.39 -1.46
N ILE A 286 -16.85 14.60 -2.71
CA ILE A 286 -18.27 14.54 -3.10
C ILE A 286 -18.80 13.11 -2.96
N ASP A 287 -18.11 12.12 -3.53
CA ASP A 287 -18.60 10.74 -3.58
C ASP A 287 -18.63 10.09 -2.19
N LEU A 288 -17.56 10.26 -1.40
CA LEU A 288 -17.51 9.78 -0.03
C LEU A 288 -18.42 10.58 0.91
N GLY A 289 -18.55 11.89 0.70
CA GLY A 289 -19.45 12.74 1.47
C GLY A 289 -20.91 12.31 1.32
N VAL A 290 -21.33 11.96 0.11
CA VAL A 290 -22.67 11.41 -0.13
C VAL A 290 -22.81 10.02 0.53
N LYS A 291 -21.81 9.14 0.40
CA LYS A 291 -21.82 7.83 1.06
C LYS A 291 -21.86 7.94 2.59
N ALA A 292 -21.20 8.93 3.15
CA ALA A 292 -21.19 9.18 4.61
C ALA A 292 -22.47 9.88 5.10
N GLY A 293 -23.30 10.42 4.21
CA GLY A 293 -24.43 11.27 4.57
C GLY A 293 -24.01 12.67 5.06
N VAL A 294 -22.74 13.05 4.82
CA VAL A 294 -22.17 14.37 5.10
C VAL A 294 -22.56 15.37 4.02
N VAL A 295 -22.49 14.96 2.76
CA VAL A 295 -22.97 15.74 1.60
C VAL A 295 -24.34 15.24 1.23
N GLU A 296 -25.31 16.14 1.21
CA GLU A 296 -26.67 15.86 0.80
C GLU A 296 -26.76 15.91 -0.75
N LYS A 297 -27.41 14.90 -1.34
CA LYS A 297 -27.74 14.86 -2.76
C LYS A 297 -29.24 14.88 -2.94
N SER A 298 -29.78 15.96 -3.51
CA SER A 298 -31.20 16.10 -3.85
C SER A 298 -31.34 16.30 -5.36
N GLY A 299 -31.76 15.23 -6.05
CA GLY A 299 -31.77 15.22 -7.52
C GLY A 299 -30.34 15.43 -8.06
N ALA A 300 -30.16 16.49 -8.85
CA ALA A 300 -28.85 16.87 -9.39
C ALA A 300 -28.04 17.80 -8.47
N TRP A 301 -28.59 18.28 -7.35
CA TRP A 301 -27.95 19.23 -6.47
C TRP A 301 -27.17 18.55 -5.35
N PHE A 302 -25.99 19.10 -5.07
CA PHE A 302 -25.14 18.73 -3.94
C PHE A 302 -25.12 19.90 -2.94
N SER A 303 -25.23 19.59 -1.64
CA SER A 303 -25.19 20.58 -0.55
C SER A 303 -24.47 20.04 0.67
N PHE A 304 -23.88 20.95 1.46
CA PHE A 304 -23.25 20.69 2.74
C PHE A 304 -23.58 21.83 3.70
N ASP A 305 -24.04 21.52 4.92
CA ASP A 305 -24.47 22.52 5.92
C ASP A 305 -25.43 23.56 5.32
N SER A 306 -26.44 23.14 4.58
CA SER A 306 -27.41 24.01 3.90
C SER A 306 -26.83 24.90 2.80
N GLN A 307 -25.52 24.83 2.54
CA GLN A 307 -24.87 25.53 1.44
C GLN A 307 -24.83 24.69 0.18
N ARG A 308 -25.29 25.24 -0.95
CA ARG A 308 -25.22 24.57 -2.24
C ARG A 308 -23.79 24.53 -2.76
N LEU A 309 -23.30 23.33 -3.09
CA LEU A 309 -21.98 23.11 -3.70
C LEU A 309 -22.06 23.21 -5.24
N GLY A 310 -23.17 22.76 -5.85
CA GLY A 310 -23.35 22.83 -7.29
C GLY A 310 -24.43 21.89 -7.82
N GLN A 311 -24.87 22.17 -9.04
CA GLN A 311 -25.74 21.28 -9.80
C GLN A 311 -24.88 20.34 -10.66
N GLY A 312 -24.94 19.04 -10.40
CA GLY A 312 -24.08 18.03 -11.01
C GLY A 312 -22.72 17.90 -10.31
N ARG A 313 -22.14 16.70 -10.46
CA ARG A 313 -20.87 16.32 -9.80
C ARG A 313 -19.71 17.25 -10.20
N GLU A 314 -19.59 17.59 -11.48
CA GLU A 314 -18.48 18.40 -11.98
C GLU A 314 -18.53 19.85 -11.46
N ASN A 315 -19.72 20.45 -11.37
CA ASN A 315 -19.85 21.79 -10.76
C ASN A 315 -19.55 21.78 -9.26
N ALA A 316 -19.95 20.73 -8.54
CA ALA A 316 -19.61 20.57 -7.13
C ALA A 316 -18.09 20.38 -6.93
N LYS A 317 -17.40 19.59 -7.80
CA LYS A 317 -15.93 19.46 -7.81
C LYS A 317 -15.26 20.82 -8.06
N ALA A 318 -15.72 21.57 -9.05
CA ALA A 318 -15.18 22.89 -9.36
C ALA A 318 -15.35 23.87 -8.19
N PHE A 319 -16.50 23.84 -7.52
CA PHE A 319 -16.75 24.63 -6.33
C PHE A 319 -15.78 24.29 -5.20
N LEU A 320 -15.55 23.00 -4.89
CA LEU A 320 -14.62 22.58 -3.85
C LEU A 320 -13.17 22.94 -4.18
N LYS A 321 -12.75 22.88 -5.46
CA LYS A 321 -11.43 23.35 -5.88
C LYS A 321 -11.21 24.85 -5.60
N GLN A 322 -12.26 25.67 -5.71
CA GLN A 322 -12.23 27.11 -5.45
C GLN A 322 -12.43 27.49 -3.98
N ASN A 323 -12.94 26.57 -3.16
CA ASN A 323 -13.24 26.77 -1.75
C ASN A 323 -12.55 25.71 -0.88
N PRO A 324 -11.22 25.81 -0.65
CA PRO A 324 -10.45 24.82 0.10
C PRO A 324 -10.93 24.66 1.55
N ASP A 325 -11.35 25.74 2.22
CA ASP A 325 -11.88 25.68 3.58
C ASP A 325 -13.12 24.78 3.68
N MET A 326 -13.99 24.85 2.65
CA MET A 326 -15.15 23.99 2.57
C MET A 326 -14.76 22.52 2.32
N ALA A 327 -13.78 22.30 1.48
CA ALA A 327 -13.24 20.97 1.20
C ALA A 327 -12.65 20.33 2.46
N GLU A 328 -11.90 21.11 3.28
CA GLU A 328 -11.34 20.64 4.55
C GLU A 328 -12.44 20.29 5.57
N ARG A 329 -13.47 21.11 5.69
CA ARG A 329 -14.62 20.83 6.59
C ARG A 329 -15.34 19.54 6.19
N ILE A 330 -15.58 19.33 4.91
CA ILE A 330 -16.17 18.09 4.39
C ILE A 330 -15.24 16.90 4.66
N GLU A 331 -13.94 17.04 4.41
CA GLU A 331 -12.96 15.97 4.68
C GLU A 331 -12.96 15.59 6.16
N GLN A 332 -12.95 16.56 7.06
CA GLN A 332 -13.00 16.30 8.50
C GLN A 332 -14.27 15.56 8.91
N ALA A 333 -15.43 16.02 8.42
CA ALA A 333 -16.70 15.35 8.70
C ALA A 333 -16.76 13.92 8.14
N ILE A 334 -16.14 13.67 6.98
CA ILE A 334 -16.00 12.31 6.42
C ILE A 334 -15.10 11.45 7.32
N ARG A 335 -13.98 11.98 7.81
CA ARG A 335 -13.06 11.25 8.70
C ARG A 335 -13.71 10.88 10.04
N GLU A 336 -14.54 11.73 10.59
CA GLU A 336 -15.33 11.46 11.81
C GLU A 336 -16.33 10.31 11.60
N ASN A 337 -16.82 10.14 10.37
CA ASN A 337 -17.71 9.05 9.95
C ASN A 337 -17.00 7.86 9.27
N ALA A 338 -15.68 7.79 9.37
CA ALA A 338 -14.86 6.81 8.64
C ALA A 338 -15.24 5.34 8.96
N GLY A 339 -15.70 5.05 10.18
CA GLY A 339 -16.18 3.72 10.57
C GLY A 339 -17.37 3.26 9.72
N LEU A 340 -18.39 4.10 9.57
CA LEU A 340 -19.57 3.82 8.76
C LEU A 340 -19.24 3.65 7.28
N ILE A 341 -18.30 4.45 6.77
CA ILE A 341 -17.83 4.35 5.38
C ILE A 341 -17.09 3.03 5.17
N ALA A 342 -16.24 2.63 6.12
CA ALA A 342 -15.49 1.38 6.04
C ALA A 342 -16.40 0.14 6.01
N GLU A 343 -17.51 0.17 6.72
CA GLU A 343 -18.54 -0.89 6.69
C GLU A 343 -19.24 -0.94 5.32
N ARG A 344 -19.68 0.19 4.79
CA ARG A 344 -20.32 0.28 3.46
C ARG A 344 -19.38 -0.08 2.30
N ILE A 345 -18.09 0.14 2.45
CA ILE A 345 -17.08 -0.31 1.47
C ILE A 345 -16.97 -1.83 1.46
N LEU A 346 -17.16 -2.50 2.60
CA LEU A 346 -17.17 -3.97 2.68
C LEU A 346 -18.41 -4.57 2.04
N GLU A 347 -19.59 -3.97 2.24
CA GLU A 347 -20.86 -4.45 1.66
C GLU A 347 -20.84 -4.44 0.11
N ASN A 348 -20.29 -3.38 -0.49
CA ASN A 348 -20.18 -3.28 -1.95
C ASN A 348 -19.09 -4.18 -2.57
N GLY A 349 -18.15 -4.70 -1.79
CA GLY A 349 -17.10 -5.61 -2.26
C GLY A 349 -17.55 -7.08 -2.34
N GLY A 350 -18.70 -7.43 -1.75
CA GLY A 350 -19.25 -8.79 -1.74
C GLY A 350 -20.00 -9.19 -3.02
N ASP A 351 -20.59 -8.23 -3.69
CA ASP A 351 -21.49 -8.51 -4.84
C ASP A 351 -20.73 -8.93 -6.12
N ASP A 352 -19.45 -8.63 -6.24
CA ASP A 352 -18.64 -8.98 -7.42
C ASP A 352 -18.03 -10.41 -7.37
N GLU A 353 -18.02 -11.08 -6.22
CA GLU A 353 -17.49 -12.45 -6.10
C GLU A 353 -18.54 -13.54 -6.38
N GLU A 354 -19.83 -13.27 -6.20
CA GLU A 354 -20.90 -14.22 -6.53
C GLU A 354 -21.17 -14.33 -8.04
N SER A 355 -20.91 -13.29 -8.83
CA SER A 355 -21.12 -13.34 -10.29
C SER A 355 -20.02 -14.06 -11.07
N ALA A 356 -18.88 -14.35 -10.43
CA ALA A 356 -17.75 -15.07 -11.05
C ALA A 356 -17.74 -16.58 -10.73
N ALA A 357 -18.63 -17.08 -9.87
CA ALA A 357 -18.71 -18.48 -9.47
C ALA A 357 -19.79 -19.26 -10.26
N ASP A 358 -20.69 -18.59 -11.00
CA ASP A 358 -21.81 -19.19 -11.75
C ASP A 358 -21.71 -18.98 -13.28
N GLY A 359 -20.52 -18.84 -13.85
CA GLY A 359 -20.30 -18.70 -15.29
C GLY A 359 -19.33 -19.71 -15.86
#